data_11e81a5bb2787858293c1bb7a70aa630
#
_entry.id   11e81a5bb2787858293c1bb7a70aa630
#
_cell.length_a   1.000
_cell.length_b   1.000
_cell.length_c   1.000
_cell.angle_alpha   90.00
_cell.angle_beta   90.00
_cell.angle_gamma   90.00
#
_symmetry.space_group_name_H-M   'P 1'
#
loop_
_entity.id
_entity.type
_entity.pdbx_description
1 polymer ?
#
loop_
_entity_poly.entity_id
_entity_poly.type
_entity_poly.pdbx_seq_one_letter_code
_entity_poly.pdbx_strand_id
1 'polypeptide(L)'
;MSAPFFCRLKEKRMAKTKTKLGKEMKLNGTAVWAHTDSPETYEGNEIGYSIMVRLESDEKTEALKNALEEIFNEAEDQLEKKVNRKVPMNLSVKEDKDLGECFKAKTKHEFKDKTTGQLVRRKLAVFDKYGEPLPAGTKIGNGSKVQVAVTAEPYVMNAKTYGVTLRLNAVLVKDLKEYNGGGSAENYGFDVEAKGEPDETDDVEW
;
A
#
# COMPACT_ATOMS: atom_id res chain seq x y z
N MET A 1 -43.28 57.10 -17.71
CA MET A 1 -42.11 56.91 -16.87
C MET A 1 -42.00 55.40 -16.65
N SER A 2 -41.12 54.76 -17.43
CA SER A 2 -40.92 53.31 -17.41
C SER A 2 -39.70 52.97 -16.57
N ALA A 3 -39.90 52.12 -15.57
CA ALA A 3 -38.82 51.60 -14.74
C ALA A 3 -38.09 50.41 -15.46
N PRO A 4 -36.75 50.34 -15.36
CA PRO A 4 -36.03 49.25 -16.03
C PRO A 4 -36.09 47.98 -15.21
N PHE A 5 -36.41 46.90 -15.88
CA PHE A 5 -36.42 45.52 -15.41
C PHE A 5 -34.98 45.04 -15.20
N PHE A 6 -34.52 44.97 -13.95
CA PHE A 6 -33.23 44.39 -13.59
C PHE A 6 -33.32 42.86 -13.70
N CYS A 7 -32.84 42.31 -14.79
CA CYS A 7 -32.66 40.86 -14.96
C CYS A 7 -31.47 40.41 -14.14
N ARG A 8 -31.78 39.80 -12.98
CA ARG A 8 -30.78 39.20 -12.09
C ARG A 8 -30.30 37.88 -12.70
N LEU A 9 -29.18 37.92 -13.42
CA LEU A 9 -28.45 36.71 -13.82
C LEU A 9 -28.09 35.91 -12.57
N LYS A 10 -28.80 34.81 -12.36
CA LYS A 10 -28.37 33.74 -11.43
C LYS A 10 -27.15 33.07 -12.03
N GLU A 11 -25.98 33.44 -11.56
CA GLU A 11 -24.77 32.63 -11.78
C GLU A 11 -25.04 31.20 -11.35
N LYS A 12 -25.17 30.30 -12.31
CA LYS A 12 -25.13 28.85 -12.10
C LYS A 12 -23.74 28.55 -11.51
N ARG A 13 -23.66 28.35 -10.20
CA ARG A 13 -22.51 27.66 -9.58
C ARG A 13 -22.36 26.33 -10.30
N MET A 14 -21.40 26.25 -11.21
CA MET A 14 -20.95 24.99 -11.77
C MET A 14 -20.57 24.09 -10.61
N ALA A 15 -21.25 22.95 -10.47
CA ALA A 15 -20.87 21.92 -9.52
C ALA A 15 -19.44 21.52 -9.84
N LYS A 16 -18.48 21.87 -8.96
CA LYS A 16 -17.11 21.42 -9.05
C LYS A 16 -17.15 19.89 -9.03
N THR A 17 -16.92 19.26 -10.16
CA THR A 17 -16.71 17.82 -10.25
C THR A 17 -15.55 17.51 -9.30
N LYS A 18 -15.80 16.72 -8.24
CA LYS A 18 -14.75 16.31 -7.31
C LYS A 18 -13.74 15.47 -8.09
N THR A 19 -12.67 16.06 -8.53
CA THR A 19 -11.56 15.38 -9.17
C THR A 19 -11.00 14.39 -8.17
N LYS A 20 -10.72 13.15 -8.61
CA LYS A 20 -10.11 12.13 -7.76
C LYS A 20 -8.71 12.64 -7.38
N LEU A 21 -8.54 13.05 -6.13
CA LEU A 21 -7.30 13.67 -5.61
C LEU A 21 -6.10 12.70 -5.59
N GLY A 22 -6.32 11.40 -5.74
CA GLY A 22 -5.27 10.38 -5.64
C GLY A 22 -4.54 10.17 -6.98
N LYS A 23 -3.21 10.13 -6.94
CA LYS A 23 -2.32 9.82 -8.09
C LYS A 23 -1.80 8.40 -7.99
N GLU A 24 -2.00 7.62 -9.05
CA GLU A 24 -1.51 6.24 -9.12
C GLU A 24 -0.02 6.21 -9.45
N MET A 25 0.74 5.37 -8.76
CA MET A 25 2.17 5.19 -8.97
C MET A 25 2.63 3.78 -8.63
N LYS A 26 3.84 3.42 -9.06
CA LYS A 26 4.47 2.13 -8.80
C LYS A 26 5.78 2.34 -8.07
N LEU A 27 5.97 1.61 -6.97
CA LEU A 27 7.19 1.61 -6.17
C LEU A 27 7.95 0.33 -6.46
N ASN A 28 9.22 0.44 -6.84
CA ASN A 28 10.11 -0.70 -7.01
C ASN A 28 11.11 -0.73 -5.86
N GLY A 29 11.26 -1.88 -5.22
CA GLY A 29 12.17 -1.99 -4.11
C GLY A 29 12.16 -3.35 -3.43
N THR A 30 12.62 -3.34 -2.21
CA THR A 30 12.70 -4.51 -1.34
C THR A 30 11.57 -4.47 -0.32
N ALA A 31 10.82 -5.57 -0.22
CA ALA A 31 9.73 -5.72 0.73
C ALA A 31 10.26 -5.89 2.16
N VAL A 32 9.59 -5.22 3.10
CA VAL A 32 9.84 -5.30 4.54
C VAL A 32 8.49 -5.35 5.24
N TRP A 33 8.34 -6.24 6.20
CA TRP A 33 7.11 -6.39 7.00
C TRP A 33 5.84 -6.43 6.14
N ALA A 34 5.80 -7.39 5.18
CA ALA A 34 4.68 -7.55 4.28
C ALA A 34 3.55 -8.37 4.93
N HIS A 35 2.39 -7.76 5.12
CA HIS A 35 1.13 -8.40 5.51
C HIS A 35 0.19 -8.37 4.30
N THR A 36 0.41 -9.30 3.36
CA THR A 36 -0.26 -9.34 2.05
C THR A 36 -1.14 -10.56 1.86
N ASP A 37 -0.83 -11.66 2.57
CA ASP A 37 -1.61 -12.89 2.58
C ASP A 37 -2.81 -12.78 3.53
N SER A 38 -2.56 -12.30 4.73
CA SER A 38 -3.58 -12.07 5.76
C SER A 38 -3.53 -10.62 6.27
N PRO A 39 -4.67 -10.05 6.70
CA PRO A 39 -4.70 -8.72 7.28
C PRO A 39 -3.79 -8.61 8.52
N GLU A 40 -3.09 -7.49 8.64
CA GLU A 40 -2.38 -7.12 9.86
C GLU A 40 -3.39 -6.98 11.02
N THR A 41 -3.09 -7.55 12.18
CA THR A 41 -3.94 -7.45 13.38
C THR A 41 -3.31 -6.53 14.41
N TYR A 42 -4.13 -5.69 15.03
CA TYR A 42 -3.73 -4.84 16.14
C TYR A 42 -4.77 -4.95 17.26
N GLU A 43 -4.34 -5.30 18.46
CA GLU A 43 -5.23 -5.52 19.63
C GLU A 43 -6.42 -6.46 19.32
N GLY A 44 -6.16 -7.50 18.51
CA GLY A 44 -7.18 -8.47 18.11
C GLY A 44 -8.11 -8.02 16.97
N ASN A 45 -7.95 -6.80 16.47
CA ASN A 45 -8.72 -6.29 15.34
C ASN A 45 -7.93 -6.36 14.03
N GLU A 46 -8.55 -6.87 12.98
CA GLU A 46 -7.97 -6.83 11.64
C GLU A 46 -8.01 -5.39 11.10
N ILE A 47 -6.84 -4.82 10.84
CA ILE A 47 -6.70 -3.43 10.37
C ILE A 47 -6.52 -3.32 8.85
N GLY A 48 -6.12 -4.39 8.19
CA GLY A 48 -5.98 -4.47 6.74
C GLY A 48 -4.62 -4.97 6.28
N TYR A 49 -4.39 -4.86 4.99
CA TYR A 49 -3.13 -5.25 4.37
C TYR A 49 -2.12 -4.11 4.41
N SER A 50 -0.86 -4.44 4.63
CA SER A 50 0.23 -3.46 4.59
C SER A 50 1.52 -4.07 4.06
N ILE A 51 2.37 -3.20 3.50
CA ILE A 51 3.73 -3.55 3.10
C ILE A 51 4.60 -2.31 3.25
N MET A 52 5.81 -2.49 3.73
CA MET A 52 6.85 -1.48 3.68
C MET A 52 7.79 -1.79 2.52
N VAL A 53 8.21 -0.75 1.81
CA VAL A 53 9.09 -0.87 0.65
C VAL A 53 10.29 0.04 0.85
N ARG A 54 11.49 -0.56 0.88
CA ARG A 54 12.75 0.15 0.76
C ARG A 54 13.06 0.32 -0.73
N LEU A 55 13.18 1.55 -1.20
CA LEU A 55 13.55 1.82 -2.59
C LEU A 55 15.02 1.44 -2.86
N GLU A 56 15.37 1.28 -4.12
CA GLU A 56 16.67 0.78 -4.55
C GLU A 56 17.84 1.73 -4.23
N SER A 57 17.56 3.03 -4.07
CA SER A 57 18.55 4.04 -3.73
C SER A 57 17.97 5.20 -2.92
N ASP A 58 18.83 5.92 -2.20
CA ASP A 58 18.43 7.10 -1.44
C ASP A 58 18.00 8.24 -2.36
N GLU A 59 18.56 8.35 -3.54
CA GLU A 59 18.13 9.33 -4.56
C GLU A 59 16.67 9.09 -4.98
N LYS A 60 16.27 7.81 -5.19
CA LYS A 60 14.87 7.46 -5.48
C LYS A 60 13.96 7.74 -4.30
N THR A 61 14.47 7.57 -3.08
CA THR A 61 13.74 7.88 -1.84
C THR A 61 13.44 9.38 -1.75
N GLU A 62 14.44 10.21 -1.96
CA GLU A 62 14.25 11.68 -1.97
C GLU A 62 13.37 12.14 -3.16
N ALA A 63 13.57 11.58 -4.35
CA ALA A 63 12.72 11.90 -5.49
C ALA A 63 11.25 11.56 -5.24
N LEU A 64 10.98 10.44 -4.57
CA LEU A 64 9.59 10.07 -4.22
C LEU A 64 9.02 11.00 -3.15
N LYS A 65 9.79 11.39 -2.12
CA LYS A 65 9.34 12.36 -1.12
C LYS A 65 8.92 13.66 -1.78
N ASN A 66 9.76 14.21 -2.67
CA ASN A 66 9.47 15.44 -3.41
C ASN A 66 8.20 15.29 -4.27
N ALA A 67 8.04 14.17 -4.97
CA ALA A 67 6.83 13.91 -5.76
C ALA A 67 5.56 13.81 -4.89
N LEU A 68 5.65 13.26 -3.68
CA LEU A 68 4.52 13.21 -2.75
C LEU A 68 4.17 14.60 -2.19
N GLU A 69 5.17 15.44 -1.93
CA GLU A 69 4.97 16.84 -1.54
C GLU A 69 4.29 17.65 -2.65
N GLU A 70 4.70 17.45 -3.92
CA GLU A 70 4.05 18.08 -5.06
C GLU A 70 2.59 17.66 -5.18
N ILE A 71 2.28 16.34 -5.04
CA ILE A 71 0.90 15.82 -5.05
C ILE A 71 0.05 16.48 -3.95
N PHE A 72 0.62 16.66 -2.76
CA PHE A 72 -0.09 17.35 -1.68
C PHE A 72 -0.33 18.83 -2.02
N ASN A 73 0.67 19.53 -2.53
CA ASN A 73 0.59 20.94 -2.87
C ASN A 73 -0.43 21.20 -3.99
N GLU A 74 -0.48 20.35 -5.03
CA GLU A 74 -1.48 20.41 -6.10
C GLU A 74 -2.92 20.21 -5.58
N ALA A 75 -3.06 19.40 -4.52
CA ALA A 75 -4.36 19.08 -3.96
C ALA A 75 -4.82 20.02 -2.83
N GLU A 76 -3.93 20.84 -2.28
CA GLU A 76 -4.18 21.63 -1.06
C GLU A 76 -5.42 22.53 -1.17
N ASP A 77 -5.60 23.19 -2.31
CA ASP A 77 -6.77 24.07 -2.56
C ASP A 77 -8.10 23.31 -2.55
N GLN A 78 -8.07 22.01 -2.90
CA GLN A 78 -9.25 21.16 -2.94
C GLN A 78 -9.57 20.53 -1.58
N LEU A 79 -8.59 20.47 -0.68
CA LEU A 79 -8.75 19.92 0.67
C LEU A 79 -9.47 20.90 1.63
N GLU A 80 -9.66 22.17 1.22
CA GLU A 80 -10.42 23.21 1.93
C GLU A 80 -10.01 23.43 3.40
N LYS A 81 -8.83 22.93 3.82
CA LYS A 81 -8.32 23.00 5.20
C LYS A 81 -6.94 23.62 5.21
N LYS A 82 -6.75 24.59 6.09
CA LYS A 82 -5.45 25.23 6.30
C LYS A 82 -4.51 24.32 7.09
N VAL A 83 -3.26 24.19 6.64
CA VAL A 83 -2.21 23.43 7.30
C VAL A 83 -1.16 24.34 7.92
N ASN A 84 -0.51 23.87 8.98
CA ASN A 84 0.62 24.55 9.59
C ASN A 84 1.93 24.04 8.99
N ARG A 85 2.46 24.75 8.00
CA ARG A 85 3.71 24.41 7.30
C ARG A 85 4.97 24.36 8.18
N LYS A 86 4.88 24.78 9.46
CA LYS A 86 5.97 24.60 10.44
C LYS A 86 6.05 23.18 10.98
N VAL A 87 5.02 22.36 10.76
CA VAL A 87 4.99 20.95 11.14
C VAL A 87 5.35 20.12 9.93
N PRO A 88 6.26 19.13 10.04
CA PRO A 88 6.64 18.30 8.91
C PRO A 88 5.44 17.50 8.38
N MET A 89 5.35 17.41 7.06
CA MET A 89 4.33 16.63 6.36
C MET A 89 4.56 15.14 6.56
N ASN A 90 3.50 14.37 6.76
CA ASN A 90 3.59 12.92 6.80
C ASN A 90 3.56 12.34 5.38
N LEU A 91 4.67 11.78 4.93
CA LEU A 91 4.84 11.19 3.61
C LEU A 91 4.76 9.64 3.62
N SER A 92 4.17 9.05 4.67
CA SER A 92 4.09 7.60 4.86
C SER A 92 5.46 6.91 4.94
N VAL A 93 6.50 7.64 5.33
CA VAL A 93 7.84 7.14 5.57
C VAL A 93 7.92 6.55 6.98
N LYS A 94 8.57 5.40 7.11
CA LYS A 94 8.91 4.73 8.36
C LYS A 94 10.38 4.35 8.33
N GLU A 95 11.05 4.51 9.45
CA GLU A 95 12.43 4.08 9.60
C GLU A 95 12.47 2.62 10.07
N ASP A 96 13.16 1.79 9.32
CA ASP A 96 13.50 0.43 9.70
C ASP A 96 14.94 0.41 10.23
N LYS A 97 15.22 -0.39 11.28
CA LYS A 97 16.52 -0.40 11.96
C LYS A 97 17.66 -0.84 11.04
N ASP A 98 17.38 -1.78 10.14
CA ASP A 98 18.39 -2.44 9.33
C ASP A 98 18.47 -1.83 7.92
N LEU A 99 17.33 -1.36 7.40
CA LEU A 99 17.18 -0.90 6.02
C LEU A 99 17.00 0.62 5.87
N GLY A 100 16.86 1.34 6.99
CA GLY A 100 16.62 2.78 6.97
C GLY A 100 15.21 3.16 6.51
N GLU A 101 15.08 4.26 5.76
CA GLU A 101 13.78 4.80 5.38
C GLU A 101 13.03 3.90 4.39
N CYS A 102 11.83 3.53 4.77
CA CYS A 102 10.91 2.71 3.98
C CYS A 102 9.56 3.41 3.82
N PHE A 103 8.89 3.23 2.70
CA PHE A 103 7.54 3.73 2.47
C PHE A 103 6.51 2.69 2.88
N LYS A 104 5.60 3.03 3.81
CA LYS A 104 4.50 2.14 4.22
C LYS A 104 3.27 2.38 3.37
N ALA A 105 2.90 1.39 2.56
CA ALA A 105 1.63 1.32 1.85
C ALA A 105 0.65 0.45 2.63
N LYS A 106 -0.62 0.86 2.72
CA LYS A 106 -1.67 0.13 3.45
C LYS A 106 -3.03 0.23 2.77
N THR A 107 -3.87 -0.78 2.97
CA THR A 107 -5.27 -0.76 2.53
C THR A 107 -6.15 -1.50 3.52
N LYS A 108 -7.38 -1.04 3.71
CA LYS A 108 -8.37 -1.74 4.55
C LYS A 108 -8.80 -3.03 3.87
N HIS A 109 -8.99 -4.09 4.63
CA HIS A 109 -9.54 -5.35 4.12
C HIS A 109 -11.07 -5.33 4.03
N GLU A 110 -11.73 -4.46 4.81
CA GLU A 110 -13.18 -4.29 4.83
C GLU A 110 -13.59 -2.84 4.50
N PHE A 111 -14.66 -2.71 3.74
CA PHE A 111 -15.29 -1.41 3.49
C PHE A 111 -16.80 -1.58 3.37
N LYS A 112 -17.56 -0.55 3.76
CA LYS A 112 -18.99 -0.50 3.52
C LYS A 112 -19.25 -0.06 2.08
N ASP A 113 -19.95 -0.90 1.34
CA ASP A 113 -20.47 -0.51 0.02
C ASP A 113 -21.42 0.68 0.18
N LYS A 114 -21.17 1.73 -0.61
CA LYS A 114 -21.95 2.98 -0.50
C LYS A 114 -23.38 2.84 -1.00
N THR A 115 -23.66 1.85 -1.84
CA THR A 115 -24.95 1.62 -2.46
C THR A 115 -25.80 0.69 -1.63
N THR A 116 -25.23 -0.42 -1.15
CA THR A 116 -25.95 -1.46 -0.41
C THR A 116 -25.83 -1.33 1.09
N GLY A 117 -24.84 -0.57 1.60
CA GLY A 117 -24.51 -0.46 3.02
C GLY A 117 -23.89 -1.73 3.61
N GLN A 118 -23.72 -2.78 2.82
CA GLN A 118 -23.14 -4.05 3.27
C GLN A 118 -21.65 -3.95 3.47
N LEU A 119 -21.13 -4.75 4.41
CA LEU A 119 -19.70 -4.88 4.65
C LEU A 119 -19.11 -5.82 3.59
N VAL A 120 -18.20 -5.32 2.77
CA VAL A 120 -17.51 -6.08 1.73
C VAL A 120 -16.07 -6.33 2.14
N ARG A 121 -15.64 -7.59 2.14
CA ARG A 121 -14.25 -7.99 2.36
C ARG A 121 -13.48 -7.95 1.05
N ARG A 122 -12.30 -7.33 1.09
CA ARG A 122 -11.38 -7.22 -0.05
C ARG A 122 -10.17 -8.11 0.18
N LYS A 123 -9.83 -8.94 -0.82
CA LYS A 123 -8.50 -9.55 -0.90
C LYS A 123 -7.55 -8.62 -1.64
N LEU A 124 -6.31 -8.54 -1.16
CA LEU A 124 -5.25 -7.87 -1.88
C LEU A 124 -4.84 -8.71 -3.10
N ALA A 125 -4.69 -8.06 -4.24
CA ALA A 125 -4.17 -8.71 -5.45
C ALA A 125 -2.64 -8.81 -5.35
N VAL A 126 -2.11 -10.04 -5.36
CA VAL A 126 -0.68 -10.32 -5.32
C VAL A 126 -0.34 -11.22 -6.49
N PHE A 127 0.67 -10.84 -7.25
CA PHE A 127 1.09 -11.51 -8.48
C PHE A 127 2.56 -11.91 -8.39
N ASP A 128 2.91 -12.96 -9.11
CA ASP A 128 4.29 -13.35 -9.36
C ASP A 128 4.92 -12.49 -10.49
N LYS A 129 6.18 -12.79 -10.84
CA LYS A 129 6.91 -12.08 -11.90
C LYS A 129 6.32 -12.25 -13.31
N TYR A 130 5.47 -13.24 -13.51
CA TYR A 130 4.80 -13.52 -14.78
C TYR A 130 3.40 -12.88 -14.86
N GLY A 131 2.93 -12.31 -13.76
CA GLY A 131 1.60 -11.70 -13.65
C GLY A 131 0.51 -12.69 -13.25
N GLU A 132 0.88 -13.91 -12.87
CA GLU A 132 -0.04 -14.89 -12.35
C GLU A 132 -0.33 -14.64 -10.86
N PRO A 133 -1.57 -14.89 -10.38
CA PRO A 133 -1.89 -14.75 -8.98
C PRO A 133 -1.01 -15.65 -8.10
N LEU A 134 -0.41 -15.07 -7.07
CA LEU A 134 0.36 -15.86 -6.12
C LEU A 134 -0.55 -16.82 -5.36
N PRO A 135 -0.12 -18.10 -5.11
CA PRO A 135 -0.89 -19.04 -4.33
C PRO A 135 -1.29 -18.50 -2.96
N ALA A 136 -2.53 -18.80 -2.53
CA ALA A 136 -3.01 -18.38 -1.22
C ALA A 136 -2.11 -18.99 -0.11
N GLY A 137 -1.80 -18.20 0.91
CA GLY A 137 -0.92 -18.63 1.99
C GLY A 137 0.57 -18.31 1.76
N THR A 138 0.95 -17.87 0.56
CA THR A 138 2.34 -17.46 0.29
C THR A 138 2.66 -16.17 1.02
N LYS A 139 3.59 -16.24 1.96
CA LYS A 139 4.06 -15.10 2.74
C LYS A 139 5.28 -14.46 2.08
N ILE A 140 5.18 -13.19 1.79
CA ILE A 140 6.31 -12.41 1.26
C ILE A 140 7.25 -12.09 2.41
N GLY A 141 8.44 -12.70 2.41
CA GLY A 141 9.45 -12.47 3.42
C GLY A 141 10.24 -11.17 3.17
N ASN A 142 10.89 -10.70 4.24
CA ASN A 142 11.78 -9.55 4.17
C ASN A 142 12.92 -9.80 3.17
N GLY A 143 13.21 -8.81 2.35
CA GLY A 143 14.24 -8.91 1.32
C GLY A 143 13.73 -9.37 -0.05
N SER A 144 12.44 -9.74 -0.20
CA SER A 144 11.82 -10.01 -1.50
C SER A 144 11.86 -8.78 -2.39
N LYS A 145 12.14 -8.96 -3.69
CA LYS A 145 12.08 -7.87 -4.66
C LYS A 145 10.66 -7.72 -5.18
N VAL A 146 10.09 -6.53 -5.01
CA VAL A 146 8.69 -6.27 -5.32
C VAL A 146 8.50 -5.01 -6.15
N GLN A 147 7.39 -4.99 -6.88
CA GLN A 147 6.81 -3.78 -7.44
C GLN A 147 5.43 -3.60 -6.83
N VAL A 148 5.20 -2.48 -6.16
CA VAL A 148 3.96 -2.20 -5.44
C VAL A 148 3.19 -1.11 -6.16
N ALA A 149 1.97 -1.42 -6.57
CA ALA A 149 1.04 -0.44 -7.13
C ALA A 149 0.31 0.27 -5.98
N VAL A 150 0.44 1.59 -5.92
CA VAL A 150 -0.17 2.41 -4.87
C VAL A 150 -0.93 3.59 -5.48
N THR A 151 -1.85 4.13 -4.70
CA THR A 151 -2.44 5.45 -4.96
C THR A 151 -1.99 6.39 -3.84
N ALA A 152 -1.28 7.44 -4.19
CA ALA A 152 -0.91 8.52 -3.27
C ALA A 152 -2.14 9.41 -3.03
N GLU A 153 -2.68 9.39 -1.81
CA GLU A 153 -3.89 10.13 -1.44
C GLU A 153 -3.53 11.23 -0.45
N PRO A 154 -3.60 12.51 -0.86
CA PRO A 154 -3.36 13.63 0.04
C PRO A 154 -4.51 13.77 1.04
N TYR A 155 -4.19 14.10 2.28
CA TYR A 155 -5.16 14.26 3.36
C TYR A 155 -4.78 15.39 4.31
N VAL A 156 -5.81 15.99 4.92
CA VAL A 156 -5.68 16.90 6.05
C VAL A 156 -6.69 16.49 7.12
N MET A 157 -6.20 16.00 8.25
CA MET A 157 -7.04 15.74 9.42
C MET A 157 -7.25 17.02 10.22
N ASN A 158 -6.16 17.70 10.54
CA ASN A 158 -6.14 19.01 11.22
C ASN A 158 -4.88 19.78 10.80
N ALA A 159 -4.71 21.01 11.30
CA ALA A 159 -3.59 21.88 10.92
C ALA A 159 -2.19 21.30 11.19
N LYS A 160 -2.07 20.35 12.13
CA LYS A 160 -0.80 19.69 12.51
C LYS A 160 -0.64 18.27 11.97
N THR A 161 -1.73 17.67 11.45
CA THR A 161 -1.75 16.28 10.97
C THR A 161 -2.24 16.27 9.53
N TYR A 162 -1.31 16.29 8.61
CA TYR A 162 -1.56 16.34 7.17
C TYR A 162 -0.45 15.62 6.41
N GLY A 163 -0.68 15.29 5.16
CA GLY A 163 0.31 14.63 4.32
C GLY A 163 -0.28 13.80 3.21
N VAL A 164 0.46 12.79 2.77
CA VAL A 164 0.06 11.86 1.74
C VAL A 164 0.12 10.42 2.29
N THR A 165 -0.98 9.69 2.15
CA THR A 165 -1.01 8.25 2.46
C THR A 165 -0.86 7.45 1.18
N LEU A 166 -0.11 6.36 1.23
CA LEU A 166 0.04 5.42 0.13
C LEU A 166 -0.98 4.30 0.30
N ARG A 167 -2.06 4.36 -0.51
CA ARG A 167 -3.05 3.28 -0.51
C ARG A 167 -2.55 2.13 -1.37
N LEU A 168 -2.43 0.95 -0.77
CA LEU A 168 -2.00 -0.27 -1.42
C LEU A 168 -3.09 -0.81 -2.35
N ASN A 169 -2.77 -1.00 -3.62
CA ASN A 169 -3.70 -1.51 -4.63
C ASN A 169 -3.37 -2.95 -5.02
N ALA A 170 -2.09 -3.24 -5.32
CA ALA A 170 -1.62 -4.57 -5.70
C ALA A 170 -0.10 -4.69 -5.46
N VAL A 171 0.38 -5.92 -5.39
CA VAL A 171 1.81 -6.25 -5.27
C VAL A 171 2.19 -7.24 -6.37
N LEU A 172 3.29 -7.00 -7.06
CA LEU A 172 3.93 -7.92 -7.96
C LEU A 172 5.29 -8.32 -7.37
N VAL A 173 5.49 -9.61 -7.17
CA VAL A 173 6.72 -10.18 -6.59
C VAL A 173 7.63 -10.60 -7.73
N LYS A 174 8.79 -9.91 -7.84
CA LYS A 174 9.80 -10.20 -8.87
C LYS A 174 10.75 -11.32 -8.45
N ASP A 175 11.12 -11.32 -7.17
CA ASP A 175 11.98 -12.31 -6.55
C ASP A 175 11.46 -12.58 -5.14
N LEU A 176 10.91 -13.77 -4.93
CA LEU A 176 10.28 -14.15 -3.68
C LEU A 176 11.34 -14.73 -2.73
N LYS A 177 11.43 -14.15 -1.55
CA LYS A 177 12.00 -14.80 -0.37
C LYS A 177 10.85 -15.19 0.53
N GLU A 178 10.62 -16.47 0.68
CA GLU A 178 9.53 -16.95 1.54
C GLU A 178 9.86 -16.67 3.02
N TYR A 179 8.83 -16.26 3.75
CA TYR A 179 8.94 -16.12 5.18
C TYR A 179 8.65 -17.45 5.86
N ASN A 180 9.70 -18.14 6.29
CA ASN A 180 9.63 -19.46 6.95
C ASN A 180 9.40 -19.35 8.47
N GLY A 181 8.66 -18.36 8.92
CA GLY A 181 8.08 -18.27 10.28
C GLY A 181 9.01 -18.54 11.47
N GLY A 182 10.26 -18.07 11.39
CA GLY A 182 11.24 -18.24 12.48
C GLY A 182 12.25 -19.32 12.20
N GLY A 183 13.23 -19.06 11.34
CA GLY A 183 14.41 -19.86 11.12
C GLY A 183 14.18 -21.30 10.60
N SER A 184 14.99 -21.75 9.66
CA SER A 184 15.05 -23.18 9.36
C SER A 184 15.57 -23.94 10.60
N ALA A 185 15.23 -25.21 10.73
CA ALA A 185 15.72 -26.03 11.84
C ALA A 185 17.26 -25.95 11.99
N GLU A 186 17.97 -25.76 10.87
CA GLU A 186 19.40 -25.51 10.78
C GLU A 186 19.83 -24.24 11.53
N ASN A 187 19.02 -23.16 11.50
CA ASN A 187 19.30 -21.92 12.22
C ASN A 187 19.24 -22.08 13.75
N TYR A 188 18.57 -23.14 14.21
CA TYR A 188 18.53 -23.52 15.64
C TYR A 188 19.56 -24.59 15.97
N GLY A 189 20.43 -24.97 15.02
CA GLY A 189 21.47 -25.97 15.23
C GLY A 189 20.95 -27.41 15.27
N PHE A 190 19.75 -27.66 14.67
CA PHE A 190 19.26 -29.01 14.48
C PHE A 190 19.89 -29.63 13.24
N ASP A 191 20.44 -30.84 13.37
CA ASP A 191 20.84 -31.65 12.21
C ASP A 191 19.58 -32.16 11.53
N VAL A 192 19.31 -31.66 10.31
CA VAL A 192 18.13 -32.06 9.55
C VAL A 192 18.55 -33.13 8.55
N GLU A 193 17.98 -34.33 8.67
CA GLU A 193 18.14 -35.35 7.65
C GLU A 193 17.42 -34.93 6.36
N ALA A 194 18.09 -35.12 5.20
CA ALA A 194 17.49 -34.86 3.90
C ALA A 194 16.24 -35.74 3.75
N LYS A 195 15.11 -35.12 3.39
CA LYS A 195 13.89 -35.83 3.08
C LYS A 195 14.20 -36.74 1.88
N GLY A 196 14.25 -38.05 2.12
CA GLY A 196 14.48 -39.04 1.07
C GLY A 196 13.46 -38.84 -0.05
N GLU A 197 13.92 -38.89 -1.30
CA GLU A 197 13.04 -38.96 -2.44
C GLU A 197 12.11 -40.17 -2.25
N PRO A 198 10.81 -40.07 -2.57
CA PRO A 198 9.94 -41.25 -2.52
C PRO A 198 10.51 -42.28 -3.46
N ASP A 199 10.79 -43.46 -2.91
CA ASP A 199 11.28 -44.63 -3.65
C ASP A 199 10.19 -45.07 -4.66
N GLU A 200 10.40 -44.75 -5.94
CA GLU A 200 9.58 -45.21 -7.05
C GLU A 200 9.92 -46.64 -7.40
N THR A 201 9.74 -47.54 -6.48
CA THR A 201 9.81 -49.00 -6.81
C THR A 201 8.79 -49.78 -5.98
N ASP A 202 7.57 -49.82 -6.44
CA ASP A 202 6.68 -50.95 -6.22
C ASP A 202 5.94 -51.25 -7.53
N ASP A 203 6.70 -51.73 -8.51
CA ASP A 203 6.14 -52.59 -9.56
C ASP A 203 5.74 -53.92 -8.94
N VAL A 204 4.50 -54.04 -8.54
CA VAL A 204 3.91 -55.33 -8.20
C VAL A 204 3.35 -55.93 -9.47
N GLU A 205 4.15 -56.78 -10.11
CA GLU A 205 3.66 -57.75 -11.09
C GLU A 205 2.64 -58.72 -10.45
N TRP A 206 1.49 -58.85 -11.07
CA TRP A 206 0.56 -60.00 -10.98
C TRP A 206 0.28 -60.56 -12.34
#